data_40f9c198947a381cb0777890f44a5cae
#
_entry.id   40f9c198947a381cb0777890f44a5cae
#
_cell.length_a   1.000
_cell.length_b   1.000
_cell.length_c   1.000
_cell.angle_alpha   90.00
_cell.angle_beta   90.00
_cell.angle_gamma   90.00
#
_symmetry.space_group_name_H-M   'P 1'
#
loop_
_entity.id
_entity.type
_entity.pdbx_description
1 polymer ?
#
loop_
_entity_poly.entity_id
_entity_poly.type
_entity_poly.pdbx_seq_one_letter_code
_entity_poly.pdbx_strand_id
1 'polypeptide(L)'
;ENIDAKELGIMRFTIRGKNIEVTEGLRSAVTEKLGKLEKYFTPETEIIVTLSVEKDRQKIEVTIPVKGNIIRSEQVSNDMYVSIDLVEEVIERQLRKYKTKIIGKHKDGGNLRKEFIEKENEGEEEEVKIIRTKQFGMKPMFPEDACVQMELLGHSFFVFRNADTDEVNVVYKRKGNTYGLIEPEC
;
A
#
# COMPACT_ATOMS: atom_id res chain seq x y z
N GLU A 1 -22.02 -21.73 -12.53
CA GLU A 1 -20.87 -21.93 -13.45
C GLU A 1 -19.98 -20.70 -13.32
N ASN A 2 -18.86 -20.85 -12.59
CA ASN A 2 -17.83 -19.83 -12.52
C ASN A 2 -17.05 -19.90 -13.84
N ILE A 3 -17.31 -18.97 -14.75
CA ILE A 3 -16.43 -18.73 -15.89
C ILE A 3 -15.15 -18.17 -15.31
N ASP A 4 -14.04 -18.88 -15.53
CA ASP A 4 -12.74 -18.52 -15.00
C ASP A 4 -12.34 -17.15 -15.59
N ALA A 5 -12.23 -16.12 -14.77
CA ALA A 5 -11.85 -14.75 -15.17
C ALA A 5 -10.51 -14.70 -15.94
N LYS A 6 -9.77 -15.80 -15.91
CA LYS A 6 -8.51 -16.01 -16.60
C LYS A 6 -8.67 -16.13 -18.12
N GLU A 7 -9.83 -16.61 -18.60
CA GLU A 7 -10.10 -16.76 -20.05
C GLU A 7 -10.52 -15.45 -20.73
N LEU A 8 -10.98 -14.44 -19.98
CA LEU A 8 -11.44 -13.15 -20.51
C LEU A 8 -10.39 -12.04 -20.45
N GLY A 9 -9.19 -12.32 -19.91
CA GLY A 9 -8.12 -11.30 -19.79
C GLY A 9 -8.45 -10.15 -18.83
N ILE A 10 -9.36 -10.37 -17.88
CA ILE A 10 -9.85 -9.37 -16.93
C ILE A 10 -9.11 -9.55 -15.60
N MET A 11 -8.65 -8.44 -15.00
CA MET A 11 -8.05 -8.45 -13.66
C MET A 11 -8.98 -9.09 -12.63
N ARG A 12 -8.41 -9.81 -11.66
CA ARG A 12 -9.18 -10.43 -10.59
C ARG A 12 -9.35 -9.47 -9.42
N PHE A 13 -10.58 -9.39 -8.92
CA PHE A 13 -10.93 -8.64 -7.73
C PHE A 13 -11.28 -9.58 -6.58
N THR A 14 -10.55 -9.48 -5.47
CA THR A 14 -10.91 -10.13 -4.21
C THR A 14 -11.45 -9.06 -3.27
N ILE A 15 -12.79 -9.01 -3.10
CA ILE A 15 -13.47 -7.98 -2.31
C ILE A 15 -13.99 -8.60 -1.02
N ARG A 16 -13.59 -8.04 0.11
CA ARG A 16 -13.98 -8.49 1.46
C ARG A 16 -14.61 -7.34 2.25
N GLY A 17 -15.61 -7.66 3.07
CA GLY A 17 -16.21 -6.74 4.03
C GLY A 17 -15.76 -7.04 5.47
N LYS A 18 -15.47 -6.00 6.24
CA LYS A 18 -15.25 -6.07 7.69
C LYS A 18 -16.26 -5.15 8.39
N ASN A 19 -17.16 -5.72 9.15
CA ASN A 19 -18.32 -5.03 9.76
C ASN A 19 -19.27 -4.38 8.72
N ILE A 20 -19.27 -4.89 7.50
CA ILE A 20 -20.17 -4.48 6.41
C ILE A 20 -20.38 -5.66 5.47
N GLU A 21 -21.60 -5.81 4.98
CA GLU A 21 -21.90 -6.73 3.89
C GLU A 21 -21.51 -6.11 2.54
N VAL A 22 -20.80 -6.88 1.72
CA VAL A 22 -20.44 -6.46 0.37
C VAL A 22 -21.62 -6.70 -0.56
N THR A 23 -22.46 -5.69 -0.70
CA THR A 23 -23.62 -5.72 -1.60
C THR A 23 -23.20 -5.72 -3.07
N GLU A 24 -24.09 -6.15 -3.97
CA GLU A 24 -23.84 -6.08 -5.42
C GLU A 24 -23.53 -4.65 -5.90
N GLY A 25 -24.19 -3.64 -5.31
CA GLY A 25 -23.93 -2.23 -5.61
C GLY A 25 -22.49 -1.82 -5.26
N LEU A 26 -22.01 -2.22 -4.08
CA LEU A 26 -20.63 -1.96 -3.67
C LEU A 26 -19.63 -2.74 -4.52
N ARG A 27 -19.92 -4.00 -4.84
CA ARG A 27 -19.09 -4.82 -5.72
C ARG A 27 -18.95 -4.19 -7.09
N SER A 28 -20.08 -3.79 -7.69
CA SER A 28 -20.10 -3.13 -9.00
C SER A 28 -19.34 -1.80 -8.99
N ALA A 29 -19.52 -0.97 -7.94
CA ALA A 29 -18.81 0.30 -7.82
C ALA A 29 -17.29 0.11 -7.72
N VAL A 30 -16.83 -0.84 -6.90
CA VAL A 30 -15.41 -1.18 -6.78
C VAL A 30 -14.85 -1.66 -8.12
N THR A 31 -15.54 -2.60 -8.78
CA THR A 31 -15.07 -3.18 -10.04
C THR A 31 -15.06 -2.15 -11.18
N GLU A 32 -16.06 -1.29 -11.26
CA GLU A 32 -16.13 -0.22 -12.27
C GLU A 32 -15.02 0.82 -12.08
N LYS A 33 -14.83 1.30 -10.84
CA LYS A 33 -13.86 2.37 -10.55
C LYS A 33 -12.43 1.86 -10.63
N LEU A 34 -12.11 0.79 -9.92
CA LEU A 34 -10.76 0.23 -9.94
C LEU A 34 -10.44 -0.51 -11.24
N GLY A 35 -11.44 -0.92 -12.01
CA GLY A 35 -11.28 -1.46 -13.36
C GLY A 35 -10.58 -0.51 -14.33
N LYS A 36 -10.69 0.81 -14.13
CA LYS A 36 -9.96 1.83 -14.91
C LYS A 36 -8.45 1.70 -14.77
N LEU A 37 -7.97 1.09 -13.70
CA LEU A 37 -6.55 0.82 -13.47
C LEU A 37 -6.02 -0.34 -14.32
N GLU A 38 -6.89 -1.12 -14.99
CA GLU A 38 -6.51 -2.24 -15.86
C GLU A 38 -5.49 -1.84 -16.93
N LYS A 39 -5.55 -0.61 -17.41
CA LYS A 39 -4.59 -0.06 -18.37
C LYS A 39 -3.13 -0.12 -17.90
N TYR A 40 -2.88 -0.14 -16.58
CA TYR A 40 -1.55 -0.17 -15.97
C TYR A 40 -1.04 -1.59 -15.71
N PHE A 41 -1.92 -2.58 -15.64
CA PHE A 41 -1.61 -3.93 -15.17
C PHE A 41 -1.84 -5.00 -16.23
N THR A 42 -1.26 -6.18 -16.00
CA THR A 42 -1.55 -7.38 -16.80
C THR A 42 -2.76 -8.12 -16.23
N PRO A 43 -3.44 -8.98 -17.03
CA PRO A 43 -4.64 -9.72 -16.60
C PRO A 43 -4.42 -10.63 -15.37
N GLU A 44 -3.19 -11.06 -15.10
CA GLU A 44 -2.86 -11.91 -13.96
C GLU A 44 -2.82 -11.13 -12.63
N THR A 45 -2.93 -9.80 -12.67
CA THR A 45 -2.87 -8.96 -11.47
C THR A 45 -4.14 -9.13 -10.65
N GLU A 46 -3.97 -9.37 -9.36
CA GLU A 46 -5.05 -9.42 -8.38
C GLU A 46 -5.14 -8.10 -7.63
N ILE A 47 -6.35 -7.53 -7.54
CA ILE A 47 -6.65 -6.38 -6.69
C ILE A 47 -7.40 -6.87 -5.46
N ILE A 48 -6.78 -6.72 -4.29
CA ILE A 48 -7.38 -7.09 -3.01
C ILE A 48 -7.99 -5.84 -2.40
N VAL A 49 -9.30 -5.89 -2.14
CA VAL A 49 -10.08 -4.78 -1.58
C VAL A 49 -10.72 -5.20 -0.27
N THR A 50 -10.52 -4.40 0.76
CA THR A 50 -11.21 -4.55 2.04
C THR A 50 -12.06 -3.30 2.32
N LEU A 51 -13.38 -3.49 2.41
CA LEU A 51 -14.34 -2.47 2.84
C LEU A 51 -14.60 -2.64 4.32
N SER A 52 -14.58 -1.56 5.09
CA SER A 52 -14.87 -1.61 6.52
C SER A 52 -15.66 -0.40 6.99
N VAL A 53 -16.52 -0.61 7.98
CA VAL A 53 -17.30 0.45 8.64
C VAL A 53 -17.02 0.44 10.13
N GLU A 54 -16.61 1.60 10.65
CA GLU A 54 -16.40 1.83 12.07
C GLU A 54 -17.12 3.14 12.46
N LYS A 55 -18.28 3.03 13.07
CA LYS A 55 -19.18 4.17 13.35
C LYS A 55 -19.52 4.90 12.04
N ASP A 56 -19.21 6.19 11.95
CA ASP A 56 -19.45 7.02 10.77
C ASP A 56 -18.32 7.00 9.73
N ARG A 57 -17.30 6.17 9.97
CA ARG A 57 -16.13 6.07 9.10
C ARG A 57 -16.27 4.87 8.19
N GLN A 58 -16.40 5.13 6.91
CA GLN A 58 -16.43 4.14 5.86
C GLN A 58 -15.08 4.11 5.14
N LYS A 59 -14.38 3.01 5.32
CA LYS A 59 -12.99 2.84 4.89
C LYS A 59 -12.89 1.81 3.78
N ILE A 60 -12.13 2.15 2.76
CA ILE A 60 -11.64 1.22 1.74
C ILE A 60 -10.12 1.09 1.86
N GLU A 61 -9.64 -0.13 1.81
CA GLU A 61 -8.23 -0.47 1.71
C GLU A 61 -8.04 -1.29 0.43
N VAL A 62 -7.11 -0.86 -0.41
CA VAL A 62 -6.77 -1.55 -1.67
C VAL A 62 -5.30 -1.94 -1.62
N THR A 63 -5.02 -3.20 -1.92
CA THR A 63 -3.67 -3.75 -2.01
C THR A 63 -3.51 -4.42 -3.37
N ILE A 64 -2.48 -4.04 -4.11
CA ILE A 64 -2.14 -4.58 -5.42
C ILE A 64 -0.70 -5.09 -5.35
N PRO A 65 -0.50 -6.41 -5.20
CA PRO A 65 0.84 -6.99 -5.26
C PRO A 65 1.37 -6.92 -6.70
N VAL A 66 2.53 -6.30 -6.84
CA VAL A 66 3.28 -6.20 -8.10
C VAL A 66 4.64 -6.85 -7.87
N LYS A 67 5.21 -7.55 -8.86
CA LYS A 67 6.48 -8.25 -8.70
C LYS A 67 7.55 -7.37 -8.05
N GLY A 68 7.95 -7.75 -6.83
CA GLY A 68 8.94 -7.02 -6.03
C GLY A 68 8.45 -5.75 -5.32
N ASN A 69 7.15 -5.41 -5.42
CA ASN A 69 6.55 -4.23 -4.78
C ASN A 69 5.11 -4.52 -4.37
N ILE A 70 4.59 -3.70 -3.47
CA ILE A 70 3.19 -3.69 -3.08
C ILE A 70 2.69 -2.25 -3.21
N ILE A 71 1.61 -2.07 -3.97
CA ILE A 71 0.87 -0.81 -4.00
C ILE A 71 -0.26 -0.93 -3.01
N ARG A 72 -0.34 -0.02 -2.05
CA ARG A 72 -1.39 0.01 -1.04
C ARG A 72 -1.90 1.43 -0.83
N SER A 73 -3.21 1.56 -0.75
CA SER A 73 -3.87 2.82 -0.41
C SER A 73 -5.05 2.56 0.50
N GLU A 74 -5.25 3.44 1.46
CA GLU A 74 -6.39 3.46 2.38
C GLU A 74 -7.07 4.83 2.31
N GLN A 75 -8.39 4.84 2.10
CA GLN A 75 -9.19 6.06 2.11
C GLN A 75 -10.39 5.91 3.03
N VAL A 76 -10.74 7.00 3.70
CA VAL A 76 -11.82 7.04 4.68
C VAL A 76 -12.69 8.25 4.42
N SER A 77 -14.00 8.06 4.37
CA SER A 77 -14.98 9.13 4.32
C SER A 77 -16.23 8.76 5.14
N ASN A 78 -17.28 9.54 5.06
CA ASN A 78 -18.60 9.21 5.62
C ASN A 78 -19.49 8.44 4.63
N ASP A 79 -19.01 8.18 3.42
CA ASP A 79 -19.71 7.45 2.36
C ASP A 79 -18.74 6.50 1.66
N MET A 80 -19.11 5.21 1.54
CA MET A 80 -18.23 4.20 0.93
C MET A 80 -17.97 4.49 -0.55
N TYR A 81 -18.96 4.98 -1.29
CA TYR A 81 -18.77 5.31 -2.70
C TYR A 81 -17.76 6.44 -2.89
N VAL A 82 -17.79 7.46 -2.01
CA VAL A 82 -16.78 8.52 -2.00
C VAL A 82 -15.39 7.95 -1.67
N SER A 83 -15.31 7.03 -0.70
CA SER A 83 -14.03 6.37 -0.37
C SER A 83 -13.47 5.56 -1.55
N ILE A 84 -14.34 4.92 -2.33
CA ILE A 84 -13.97 4.18 -3.55
C ILE A 84 -13.42 5.12 -4.62
N ASP A 85 -14.04 6.28 -4.83
CA ASP A 85 -13.55 7.28 -5.80
C ASP A 85 -12.19 7.83 -5.38
N LEU A 86 -12.03 8.18 -4.10
CA LEU A 86 -10.78 8.71 -3.57
C LEU A 86 -9.61 7.73 -3.66
N VAL A 87 -9.85 6.44 -3.42
CA VAL A 87 -8.79 5.43 -3.46
C VAL A 87 -8.30 5.20 -4.90
N GLU A 88 -9.20 5.23 -5.87
CA GLU A 88 -8.85 5.12 -7.29
C GLU A 88 -7.91 6.25 -7.72
N GLU A 89 -8.25 7.51 -7.42
CA GLU A 89 -7.44 8.67 -7.74
C GLU A 89 -6.05 8.62 -7.09
N VAL A 90 -5.97 8.18 -5.81
CA VAL A 90 -4.70 8.08 -5.09
C VAL A 90 -3.81 7.02 -5.70
N ILE A 91 -4.36 5.84 -6.03
CA ILE A 91 -3.60 4.75 -6.65
C ILE A 91 -3.12 5.17 -8.05
N GLU A 92 -3.98 5.78 -8.87
CA GLU A 92 -3.58 6.26 -10.20
C GLU A 92 -2.43 7.27 -10.11
N ARG A 93 -2.50 8.23 -9.18
CA ARG A 93 -1.42 9.19 -8.94
C ARG A 93 -0.13 8.51 -8.48
N GLN A 94 -0.20 7.51 -7.60
CA GLN A 94 0.97 6.73 -7.17
C GLN A 94 1.60 5.98 -8.35
N LEU A 95 0.78 5.34 -9.18
CA LEU A 95 1.24 4.65 -10.38
C LEU A 95 1.93 5.60 -11.35
N ARG A 96 1.35 6.76 -11.62
CA ARG A 96 1.98 7.78 -12.49
C ARG A 96 3.30 8.29 -11.92
N LYS A 97 3.35 8.61 -10.61
CA LYS A 97 4.55 9.14 -9.95
C LYS A 97 5.71 8.15 -9.88
N TYR A 98 5.42 6.87 -9.64
CA TYR A 98 6.44 5.86 -9.35
C TYR A 98 6.62 4.80 -10.44
N LYS A 99 5.89 4.91 -11.56
CA LYS A 99 5.88 3.90 -12.61
C LYS A 99 7.29 3.53 -13.11
N THR A 100 8.09 4.51 -13.44
CA THR A 100 9.47 4.31 -13.93
C THR A 100 10.36 3.58 -12.91
N LYS A 101 10.14 3.85 -11.61
CA LYS A 101 10.90 3.21 -10.51
C LYS A 101 10.44 1.79 -10.21
N ILE A 102 9.15 1.52 -10.34
CA ILE A 102 8.59 0.18 -10.15
C ILE A 102 9.07 -0.74 -11.28
N ILE A 103 9.20 -0.21 -12.50
CA ILE A 103 9.61 -0.97 -13.68
C ILE A 103 11.12 -1.02 -13.86
N GLY A 104 11.81 0.10 -13.59
CA GLY A 104 13.25 0.22 -13.85
C GLY A 104 14.15 -0.69 -13.00
N LYS A 105 13.65 -1.21 -11.88
CA LYS A 105 14.38 -2.18 -11.03
C LYS A 105 14.31 -3.62 -11.53
N HIS A 106 13.37 -3.96 -12.40
CA HIS A 106 13.20 -5.31 -12.91
C HIS A 106 13.11 -5.27 -14.43
N LYS A 107 14.11 -5.82 -15.13
CA LYS A 107 14.16 -5.95 -16.61
C LYS A 107 12.91 -6.63 -17.19
N ASP A 108 12.19 -7.39 -16.37
CA ASP A 108 10.86 -7.91 -16.64
C ASP A 108 9.87 -7.14 -15.76
N GLY A 109 9.10 -6.24 -16.34
CA GLY A 109 8.15 -5.35 -15.66
C GLY A 109 7.02 -6.05 -14.88
N GLY A 110 7.13 -7.36 -14.67
CA GLY A 110 6.15 -8.13 -13.91
C GLY A 110 4.72 -7.92 -14.42
N ASN A 111 3.79 -7.61 -13.51
CA ASN A 111 2.37 -7.42 -13.82
C ASN A 111 2.03 -6.02 -14.35
N LEU A 112 3.01 -5.18 -14.71
CA LEU A 112 2.78 -3.83 -15.25
C LEU A 112 2.97 -3.80 -16.76
N ARG A 113 2.07 -3.12 -17.48
CA ARG A 113 2.13 -2.99 -18.94
C ARG A 113 3.14 -1.93 -19.36
N LYS A 114 4.20 -2.35 -20.03
CA LYS A 114 5.28 -1.46 -20.53
C LYS A 114 4.78 -0.44 -21.55
N GLU A 115 3.86 -0.84 -22.44
CA GLU A 115 3.37 -0.01 -23.55
C GLU A 115 2.65 1.27 -23.11
N PHE A 116 2.01 1.23 -21.93
CA PHE A 116 1.29 2.38 -21.37
C PHE A 116 2.24 3.42 -20.76
N ILE A 117 3.47 2.99 -20.45
CA ILE A 117 4.48 3.73 -19.72
C ILE A 117 5.27 4.66 -20.63
N GLU A 118 5.49 4.24 -21.88
CA GLU A 118 6.28 5.03 -22.84
C GLU A 118 5.53 6.25 -23.39
N LYS A 119 4.19 6.24 -23.35
CA LYS A 119 3.36 7.32 -23.94
C LYS A 119 3.10 8.53 -23.02
N GLU A 120 3.39 8.44 -21.73
CA GLU A 120 3.07 9.52 -20.76
C GLU A 120 4.31 10.23 -20.19
N ASN A 121 5.50 10.09 -20.80
CA ASN A 121 6.77 10.61 -20.26
C ASN A 121 6.99 12.14 -20.39
N GLU A 122 5.93 12.94 -20.37
CA GLU A 122 6.06 14.41 -20.43
C GLU A 122 5.94 15.13 -19.06
N GLY A 123 6.02 14.39 -17.94
CA GLY A 123 6.05 14.98 -16.60
C GLY A 123 7.45 14.96 -15.99
N GLU A 124 7.82 16.00 -15.24
CA GLU A 124 9.06 16.05 -14.46
C GLU A 124 9.18 14.81 -13.56
N GLU A 125 10.15 13.94 -13.82
CA GLU A 125 10.44 12.79 -12.99
C GLU A 125 11.02 13.27 -11.65
N GLU A 126 10.24 13.22 -10.57
CA GLU A 126 10.79 13.38 -9.22
C GLU A 126 11.75 12.23 -8.91
N GLU A 127 13.05 12.46 -9.03
CA GLU A 127 14.07 11.49 -8.72
C GLU A 127 14.13 11.25 -7.19
N VAL A 128 13.95 9.99 -6.76
CA VAL A 128 14.15 9.62 -5.34
C VAL A 128 15.65 9.56 -5.06
N LYS A 129 16.16 10.54 -4.34
CA LYS A 129 17.58 10.63 -3.96
C LYS A 129 17.75 10.33 -2.48
N ILE A 130 18.70 9.45 -2.16
CA ILE A 130 19.18 9.30 -0.79
C ILE A 130 20.24 10.38 -0.58
N ILE A 131 19.86 11.47 0.07
CA ILE A 131 20.73 12.62 0.31
C ILE A 131 21.53 12.51 1.61
N ARG A 132 21.20 11.54 2.47
CA ARG A 132 21.91 11.33 3.75
C ARG A 132 21.86 9.87 4.17
N THR A 133 23.03 9.34 4.54
CA THR A 133 23.17 8.04 5.19
C THR A 133 23.66 8.27 6.61
N LYS A 134 23.04 7.60 7.58
CA LYS A 134 23.51 7.59 8.98
C LYS A 134 23.84 6.16 9.37
N GLN A 135 24.98 6.00 10.06
CA GLN A 135 25.37 4.75 10.71
C GLN A 135 25.42 5.01 12.22
N PHE A 136 24.84 4.13 13.00
CA PHE A 136 24.86 4.23 14.46
C PHE A 136 24.92 2.84 15.09
N GLY A 137 25.59 2.76 16.25
CA GLY A 137 25.63 1.55 17.05
C GLY A 137 24.31 1.39 17.80
N MET A 138 23.71 0.20 17.71
CA MET A 138 22.48 -0.13 18.44
C MET A 138 22.86 -0.83 19.76
N LYS A 139 22.44 -0.25 20.89
CA LYS A 139 22.48 -0.94 22.19
C LYS A 139 21.15 -1.70 22.35
N PRO A 140 21.18 -2.93 22.91
CA PRO A 140 19.96 -3.62 23.27
C PRO A 140 19.10 -2.79 24.23
N MET A 141 17.80 -2.70 23.97
CA MET A 141 16.83 -2.04 24.85
C MET A 141 15.44 -2.68 24.68
N PHE A 142 14.56 -2.45 25.64
CA PHE A 142 13.18 -2.91 25.54
C PHE A 142 12.34 -1.99 24.63
N PRO A 143 11.24 -2.48 24.04
CA PRO A 143 10.38 -1.68 23.15
C PRO A 143 9.87 -0.38 23.81
N GLU A 144 9.56 -0.40 25.10
CA GLU A 144 9.07 0.76 25.85
C GLU A 144 10.17 1.84 25.94
N ASP A 145 11.41 1.43 26.21
CA ASP A 145 12.56 2.36 26.26
C ASP A 145 12.83 2.94 24.86
N ALA A 146 12.69 2.14 23.82
CA ALA A 146 12.82 2.60 22.44
C ALA A 146 11.76 3.65 22.08
N CYS A 147 10.51 3.50 22.57
CA CYS A 147 9.45 4.51 22.40
C CYS A 147 9.84 5.82 23.10
N VAL A 148 10.34 5.74 24.34
CA VAL A 148 10.80 6.94 25.08
C VAL A 148 11.97 7.61 24.37
N GLN A 149 12.95 6.82 23.91
CA GLN A 149 14.10 7.34 23.15
C GLN A 149 13.68 8.02 21.87
N MET A 150 12.71 7.44 21.14
CA MET A 150 12.13 8.01 19.93
C MET A 150 11.52 9.40 20.20
N GLU A 151 10.73 9.53 21.27
CA GLU A 151 10.11 10.81 21.65
C GLU A 151 11.16 11.85 22.07
N LEU A 152 12.16 11.46 22.84
CA LEU A 152 13.26 12.35 23.27
C LEU A 152 14.07 12.89 22.09
N LEU A 153 14.21 12.11 21.02
CA LEU A 153 14.87 12.50 19.78
C LEU A 153 13.97 13.29 18.82
N GLY A 154 12.68 13.40 19.12
CA GLY A 154 11.69 14.03 18.22
C GLY A 154 11.49 13.28 16.91
N HIS A 155 11.69 11.97 16.90
CA HIS A 155 11.52 11.14 15.69
C HIS A 155 10.12 10.54 15.64
N SER A 156 9.68 10.16 14.44
CA SER A 156 8.43 9.44 14.19
C SER A 156 8.61 7.93 14.18
N PHE A 157 9.85 7.44 14.12
CA PHE A 157 10.23 6.04 14.24
C PHE A 157 11.61 5.93 14.86
N PHE A 158 11.92 4.74 15.40
CA PHE A 158 13.22 4.44 15.95
C PHE A 158 13.57 2.97 15.73
N VAL A 159 14.78 2.72 15.22
CA VAL A 159 15.32 1.38 14.98
C VAL A 159 16.20 1.01 16.19
N PHE A 160 15.98 -0.14 16.78
CA PHE A 160 16.71 -0.61 17.96
C PHE A 160 16.93 -2.12 17.91
N ARG A 161 17.83 -2.60 18.76
CA ARG A 161 18.02 -4.02 19.01
C ARG A 161 17.19 -4.40 20.23
N ASN A 162 16.27 -5.34 20.08
CA ASN A 162 15.42 -5.80 21.16
C ASN A 162 16.24 -6.60 22.18
N ALA A 163 16.14 -6.25 23.47
CA ALA A 163 16.91 -6.91 24.51
C ALA A 163 16.45 -8.35 24.80
N ASP A 164 15.20 -8.70 24.49
CA ASP A 164 14.65 -10.04 24.68
C ASP A 164 15.02 -10.99 23.55
N THR A 165 14.91 -10.53 22.30
CA THR A 165 15.06 -11.37 21.10
C THR A 165 16.46 -11.24 20.46
N ASP A 166 17.19 -10.20 20.81
CA ASP A 166 18.47 -9.80 20.18
C ASP A 166 18.35 -9.43 18.70
N GLU A 167 17.11 -9.26 18.20
CA GLU A 167 16.78 -8.91 16.82
C GLU A 167 16.61 -7.40 16.64
N VAL A 168 16.73 -6.95 15.39
CA VAL A 168 16.48 -5.55 15.04
C VAL A 168 14.98 -5.34 14.90
N ASN A 169 14.44 -4.45 15.75
CA ASN A 169 13.04 -4.06 15.71
C ASN A 169 12.89 -2.57 15.40
N VAL A 170 11.66 -2.15 15.07
CA VAL A 170 11.32 -0.75 14.80
C VAL A 170 10.08 -0.36 15.58
N VAL A 171 10.19 0.68 16.42
CA VAL A 171 9.02 1.36 16.99
C VAL A 171 8.66 2.57 16.14
N TYR A 172 7.37 2.87 16.01
CA TYR A 172 6.89 4.02 15.26
C TYR A 172 5.66 4.65 15.91
N LYS A 173 5.52 5.95 15.74
CA LYS A 173 4.40 6.73 16.28
C LYS A 173 3.14 6.52 15.47
N ARG A 174 2.02 6.31 16.14
CA ARG A 174 0.67 6.22 15.56
C ARG A 174 -0.19 7.41 15.97
N LYS A 175 -1.36 7.55 15.38
CA LYS A 175 -2.35 8.56 15.80
C LYS A 175 -2.82 8.27 17.23
N GLY A 176 -3.10 9.32 18.00
CA GLY A 176 -3.67 9.19 19.35
C GLY A 176 -2.65 8.83 20.43
N ASN A 177 -1.40 9.25 20.28
CA ASN A 177 -0.32 9.03 21.25
C ASN A 177 -0.08 7.55 21.57
N THR A 178 -0.23 6.70 20.56
CA THR A 178 0.04 5.26 20.60
C THR A 178 1.22 4.92 19.68
N TYR A 179 1.81 3.76 19.93
CA TYR A 179 2.98 3.28 19.20
C TYR A 179 2.70 1.94 18.52
N GLY A 180 3.44 1.65 17.47
CA GLY A 180 3.49 0.33 16.85
C GLY A 180 4.90 -0.24 16.93
N LEU A 181 4.98 -1.56 17.04
CA LEU A 181 6.21 -2.33 16.99
C LEU A 181 6.21 -3.14 15.68
N ILE A 182 7.33 -3.11 14.97
CA ILE A 182 7.60 -3.97 13.81
C ILE A 182 8.74 -4.90 14.20
N GLU A 183 8.46 -6.19 14.13
CA GLU A 183 9.41 -7.28 14.37
C GLU A 183 9.62 -7.99 13.02
N PRO A 184 10.75 -7.76 12.33
CA PRO A 184 11.04 -8.45 11.08
C PRO A 184 11.28 -9.94 11.35
N GLU A 185 10.61 -10.81 10.60
CA GLU A 185 10.94 -12.23 10.55
C GLU A 185 12.11 -12.43 9.57
N CYS A 186 13.18 -13.11 10.01
CA CYS A 186 14.35 -13.47 9.20
C CYS A 186 14.28 -14.91 8.70
#